data_8bbff22b81fb89a67cb49278baa392b8
#
_entry.id   8bbff22b81fb89a67cb49278baa392b8
#
_cell.length_a   1.000
_cell.length_b   1.000
_cell.length_c   1.000
_cell.angle_alpha   90.00
_cell.angle_beta   90.00
_cell.angle_gamma   90.00
#
_symmetry.space_group_name_H-M   'P 1'
#
loop_
_entity.id
_entity.type
_entity.pdbx_description
1 polymer ?
#
loop_
_entity_poly.entity_id
_entity_poly.type
_entity_poly.pdbx_seq_one_letter_code
_entity_poly.pdbx_strand_id
1 'polypeptide(L)'
;MRPDDVSVLAMLRQSMSFNAERQRVITENVAHANTPGYTAKDLDVADFQSALQRQLRGQGVAGGTSGVRLETAEAGHMSGSGGGSASRSWSSQDAPDSETTINGNSVVLEEQMVRAQEVRMQYETALTLYQKNLGLIRTAIRPVAR
;
A
#
# COMPACT_ATOMS: atom_id res chain seq x y z
N MET A 1 11.46 -20.52 -1.77
CA MET A 1 10.29 -19.78 -1.29
C MET A 1 10.66 -18.32 -1.14
N ARG A 2 10.05 -17.44 -1.92
CA ARG A 2 10.20 -16.00 -1.73
C ARG A 2 9.20 -15.56 -0.66
N PRO A 3 9.52 -14.56 0.17
CA PRO A 3 8.56 -14.04 1.18
C PRO A 3 7.23 -13.62 0.56
N ASP A 4 7.24 -13.26 -0.72
CA ASP A 4 6.06 -12.82 -1.48
C ASP A 4 5.11 -13.98 -1.86
N ASP A 5 5.57 -15.23 -1.79
CA ASP A 5 4.74 -16.40 -2.04
C ASP A 5 3.75 -16.68 -0.88
N VAL A 6 3.98 -16.06 0.28
CA VAL A 6 3.09 -16.15 1.44
C VAL A 6 2.14 -14.95 1.41
N SER A 7 0.86 -15.20 1.15
CA SER A 7 -0.17 -14.17 0.98
C SER A 7 -0.22 -13.14 2.10
N VAL A 8 -0.10 -13.60 3.33
CA VAL A 8 -0.14 -12.72 4.51
C VAL A 8 1.04 -11.76 4.51
N LEU A 9 2.24 -12.22 4.15
CA LEU A 9 3.42 -11.35 4.08
C LEU A 9 3.31 -10.35 2.94
N ALA A 10 2.80 -10.76 1.78
CA ALA A 10 2.54 -9.86 0.66
C ALA A 10 1.50 -8.78 1.03
N MET A 11 0.43 -9.16 1.73
CA MET A 11 -0.59 -8.26 2.23
C MET A 11 -0.05 -7.24 3.24
N LEU A 12 0.74 -7.69 4.22
CA LEU A 12 1.36 -6.81 5.20
C LEU A 12 2.34 -5.83 4.56
N ARG A 13 3.12 -6.29 3.58
CA ARG A 13 4.02 -5.43 2.81
C ARG A 13 3.24 -4.37 2.01
N GLN A 14 2.13 -4.75 1.39
CA GLN A 14 1.27 -3.82 0.68
C GLN A 14 0.65 -2.78 1.63
N SER A 15 0.23 -3.20 2.84
CA SER A 15 -0.25 -2.29 3.88
C SER A 15 0.82 -1.30 4.34
N MET A 16 2.05 -1.78 4.57
CA MET A 16 3.17 -0.88 4.91
C MET A 16 3.47 0.13 3.78
N SER A 17 3.46 -0.32 2.53
CA SER A 17 3.68 0.56 1.37
C SER A 17 2.59 1.62 1.24
N PHE A 18 1.33 1.25 1.43
CA PHE A 18 0.19 2.18 1.42
C PHE A 18 0.31 3.23 2.53
N ASN A 19 0.58 2.79 3.77
CA ASN A 19 0.72 3.70 4.89
C ASN A 19 1.94 4.64 4.75
N ALA A 20 3.05 4.16 4.18
CA ALA A 20 4.21 4.99 3.90
C ALA A 20 3.88 6.09 2.87
N GLU A 21 3.15 5.74 1.81
CA GLU A 21 2.72 6.72 0.80
C GLU A 21 1.70 7.70 1.37
N ARG A 22 0.75 7.23 2.19
CA ARG A 22 -0.21 8.10 2.88
C ARG A 22 0.49 9.09 3.81
N GLN A 23 1.51 8.64 4.54
CA GLN A 23 2.33 9.51 5.37
C GLN A 23 3.03 10.61 4.54
N ARG A 24 3.49 10.27 3.32
CA ARG A 24 4.08 11.25 2.40
C ARG A 24 3.06 12.33 2.01
N VAL A 25 1.84 11.92 1.66
CA VAL A 25 0.76 12.86 1.28
C VAL A 25 0.38 13.77 2.45
N ILE A 26 0.26 13.23 3.67
CA ILE A 26 0.01 14.03 4.88
C ILE A 26 1.14 15.04 5.10
N THR A 27 2.39 14.64 4.92
CA THR A 27 3.54 15.55 5.06
C THR A 27 3.50 16.66 4.00
N GLU A 28 3.07 16.34 2.78
CA GLU A 28 2.85 17.31 1.70
C GLU A 28 1.74 18.32 2.08
N ASN A 29 0.61 17.85 2.61
CA ASN A 29 -0.47 18.72 3.11
C ASN A 29 0.04 19.69 4.19
N VAL A 30 0.78 19.16 5.17
CA VAL A 30 1.36 20.00 6.25
C VAL A 30 2.32 21.05 5.69
N ALA A 31 3.14 20.69 4.70
CA ALA A 31 4.05 21.64 4.05
C ALA A 31 3.30 22.76 3.31
N HIS A 32 2.10 22.47 2.82
CA HIS A 32 1.24 23.41 2.10
C HIS A 32 0.16 24.08 2.96
N ALA A 33 0.19 23.92 4.28
CA ALA A 33 -0.81 24.49 5.19
C ALA A 33 -0.99 26.02 5.07
N ASN A 34 0.04 26.73 4.60
CA ASN A 34 -0.02 28.19 4.39
C ASN A 34 -0.09 28.60 2.90
N THR A 35 -0.28 27.64 1.99
CA THR A 35 -0.35 27.93 0.55
C THR A 35 -1.78 28.34 0.16
N PRO A 36 -2.01 29.53 -0.37
CA PRO A 36 -3.35 29.95 -0.80
C PRO A 36 -3.93 29.04 -1.87
N GLY A 37 -5.22 28.67 -1.73
CA GLY A 37 -5.93 27.84 -2.70
C GLY A 37 -5.51 26.36 -2.72
N TYR A 38 -4.69 25.91 -1.77
CA TYR A 38 -4.31 24.51 -1.70
C TYR A 38 -5.41 23.65 -1.07
N THR A 39 -5.77 22.57 -1.74
CA THR A 39 -6.72 21.59 -1.23
C THR A 39 -5.96 20.40 -0.64
N ALA A 40 -6.30 20.00 0.59
CA ALA A 40 -5.73 18.83 1.23
C ALA A 40 -6.01 17.57 0.38
N LYS A 41 -5.08 16.63 0.39
CA LYS A 41 -5.16 15.39 -0.35
C LYS A 41 -5.08 14.19 0.60
N ASP A 42 -5.68 13.09 0.21
CA ASP A 42 -5.50 11.80 0.89
C ASP A 42 -5.48 10.67 -0.16
N LEU A 43 -5.03 9.48 0.24
CA LEU A 43 -5.10 8.29 -0.59
C LEU A 43 -6.47 7.62 -0.47
N ASP A 44 -6.93 7.02 -1.56
CA ASP A 44 -8.19 6.26 -1.58
C ASP A 44 -8.07 4.97 -0.75
N VAL A 45 -8.59 5.01 0.48
CA VAL A 45 -8.64 3.86 1.40
C VAL A 45 -9.58 2.77 0.86
N ALA A 46 -10.66 3.13 0.15
CA ALA A 46 -11.60 2.15 -0.39
C ALA A 46 -10.98 1.35 -1.53
N ASP A 47 -10.19 2.01 -2.40
CA ASP A 47 -9.44 1.30 -3.44
C ASP A 47 -8.38 0.36 -2.83
N PHE A 48 -7.70 0.80 -1.76
CA PHE A 48 -6.78 -0.06 -1.02
C PHE A 48 -7.48 -1.29 -0.46
N GLN A 49 -8.61 -1.13 0.23
CA GLN A 49 -9.37 -2.24 0.81
C GLN A 49 -9.87 -3.21 -0.27
N SER A 50 -10.34 -2.68 -1.40
CA SER A 50 -10.79 -3.48 -2.53
C SER A 50 -9.65 -4.29 -3.16
N ALA A 51 -8.46 -3.70 -3.24
CA ALA A 51 -7.25 -4.37 -3.72
C ALA A 51 -6.83 -5.51 -2.79
N LEU A 52 -6.92 -5.28 -1.48
CA LEU A 52 -6.63 -6.28 -0.46
C LEU A 52 -7.60 -7.45 -0.52
N GLN A 53 -8.90 -7.18 -0.66
CA GLN A 53 -9.93 -8.22 -0.82
C GLN A 53 -9.73 -9.03 -2.10
N ARG A 54 -9.36 -8.39 -3.21
CA ARG A 54 -9.05 -9.09 -4.47
C ARG A 54 -7.88 -10.05 -4.28
N GLN A 55 -6.85 -9.65 -3.55
CA GLN A 55 -5.70 -10.50 -3.25
C GLN A 55 -6.07 -11.71 -2.38
N LEU A 56 -6.93 -11.52 -1.38
CA LEU A 56 -7.43 -12.61 -0.55
C LEU A 56 -8.31 -13.59 -1.34
N ARG A 57 -9.17 -13.09 -2.24
CA ARG A 57 -10.03 -13.93 -3.09
C ARG A 57 -9.24 -14.65 -4.19
N GLY A 58 -8.22 -14.03 -4.75
CA GLY A 58 -7.36 -14.62 -5.79
C GLY A 58 -6.58 -15.83 -5.33
N GLN A 59 -6.39 -16.00 -4.03
CA GLN A 59 -5.73 -17.19 -3.46
C GLN A 59 -6.69 -18.31 -3.05
N GLY A 60 -7.99 -18.03 -2.94
CA GLY A 60 -9.01 -19.05 -2.68
C GLY A 60 -9.37 -19.92 -3.90
N VAL A 61 -8.94 -19.53 -5.08
CA VAL A 61 -9.19 -20.26 -6.34
C VAL A 61 -7.86 -20.65 -6.98
N ALA A 62 -7.16 -21.57 -6.34
CA ALA A 62 -6.08 -22.32 -6.97
C ALA A 62 -6.67 -23.33 -7.98
N GLY A 63 -7.26 -22.84 -9.04
CA GLY A 63 -7.87 -23.68 -10.06
C GLY A 63 -8.46 -22.84 -11.19
N GLY A 64 -7.66 -22.12 -11.93
CA GLY A 64 -8.19 -21.45 -13.09
C GLY A 64 -7.23 -20.45 -13.70
N THR A 65 -6.68 -20.85 -14.83
CA THR A 65 -5.99 -20.04 -15.84
C THR A 65 -4.83 -19.23 -15.30
N SER A 66 -3.71 -19.89 -15.12
CA SER A 66 -2.40 -19.34 -15.43
C SER A 66 -2.57 -18.55 -16.73
N GLY A 67 -2.57 -17.22 -16.65
CA GLY A 67 -2.66 -16.37 -17.83
C GLY A 67 -1.62 -16.85 -18.83
N VAL A 68 -2.06 -17.18 -20.03
CA VAL A 68 -1.17 -17.59 -21.13
C VAL A 68 -0.13 -16.49 -21.27
N ARG A 69 1.08 -16.78 -20.83
CA ARG A 69 2.21 -15.89 -21.04
C ARG A 69 2.54 -15.92 -22.53
N LEU A 70 2.19 -14.87 -23.20
CA LEU A 70 2.60 -14.71 -24.62
C LEU A 70 4.11 -14.59 -24.65
N GLU A 71 4.76 -15.63 -25.09
CA GLU A 71 6.20 -15.63 -25.33
C GLU A 71 6.43 -14.97 -26.69
N THR A 72 7.16 -13.87 -26.70
CA THR A 72 7.50 -13.17 -27.95
C THR A 72 8.57 -13.96 -28.67
N ALA A 73 8.25 -14.45 -29.87
CA ALA A 73 9.15 -15.27 -30.68
C ALA A 73 10.27 -14.47 -31.38
N GLU A 74 10.22 -13.13 -31.37
CA GLU A 74 11.23 -12.28 -32.01
C GLU A 74 11.57 -11.03 -31.21
N ALA A 75 12.84 -10.57 -31.32
CA ALA A 75 13.45 -9.45 -30.60
C ALA A 75 12.92 -8.04 -30.95
N GLY A 76 11.79 -7.92 -31.58
CA GLY A 76 11.13 -6.66 -31.91
C GLY A 76 9.67 -6.59 -31.47
N HIS A 77 9.15 -7.66 -30.89
CA HIS A 77 7.77 -7.66 -30.43
C HIS A 77 7.66 -7.07 -29.02
N MET A 78 6.75 -6.15 -28.84
CA MET A 78 6.39 -5.64 -27.51
C MET A 78 5.89 -6.81 -26.68
N SER A 79 6.64 -7.18 -25.64
CA SER A 79 6.15 -8.08 -24.62
C SER A 79 4.92 -7.42 -23.98
N GLY A 80 3.77 -8.09 -24.03
CA GLY A 80 2.61 -7.64 -23.28
C GLY A 80 3.04 -7.48 -21.83
N SER A 81 2.81 -6.31 -21.26
CA SER A 81 3.11 -5.96 -19.88
C SER A 81 2.32 -6.87 -18.93
N GLY A 82 2.74 -8.12 -18.84
CA GLY A 82 2.22 -9.12 -17.95
C GLY A 82 3.15 -9.29 -16.77
N GLY A 83 2.80 -8.73 -15.65
CA GLY A 83 3.31 -9.17 -14.34
C GLY A 83 4.66 -8.64 -13.90
N GLY A 84 5.02 -7.41 -14.25
CA GLY A 84 5.86 -6.64 -13.36
C GLY A 84 5.09 -6.48 -12.05
N SER A 85 5.71 -6.74 -10.91
CA SER A 85 5.25 -6.20 -9.63
C SER A 85 5.30 -4.68 -9.75
N ALA A 86 4.31 -4.12 -10.46
CA ALA A 86 4.09 -2.69 -10.48
C ALA A 86 3.84 -2.34 -9.02
N SER A 87 4.79 -1.66 -8.40
CA SER A 87 4.50 -0.95 -7.17
C SER A 87 3.25 -0.13 -7.50
N ARG A 88 2.08 -0.53 -6.98
CA ARG A 88 0.85 0.18 -7.24
C ARG A 88 1.07 1.59 -6.73
N SER A 89 1.18 2.53 -7.65
CA SER A 89 1.10 3.93 -7.33
C SER A 89 -0.35 4.16 -6.90
N TRP A 90 -0.55 4.41 -5.63
CA TRP A 90 -1.84 4.81 -5.10
C TRP A 90 -2.13 6.23 -5.56
N SER A 91 -3.31 6.47 -6.14
CA SER A 91 -3.71 7.81 -6.54
C SER A 91 -4.11 8.63 -5.32
N SER A 92 -3.53 9.81 -5.18
CA SER A 92 -4.01 10.80 -4.23
C SER A 92 -5.22 11.53 -4.82
N GLN A 93 -6.23 11.76 -4.00
CA GLN A 93 -7.44 12.46 -4.35
C GLN A 93 -7.58 13.70 -3.47
N ASP A 94 -8.27 14.72 -3.97
CA ASP A 94 -8.60 15.87 -3.17
C ASP A 94 -9.57 15.47 -2.05
N ALA A 95 -9.16 15.72 -0.83
CA ALA A 95 -9.89 15.42 0.40
C ALA A 95 -9.78 16.61 1.35
N PRO A 96 -10.57 17.68 1.10
CA PRO A 96 -10.52 18.85 1.95
C PRO A 96 -10.85 18.49 3.39
N ASP A 97 -10.13 19.10 4.33
CA ASP A 97 -10.41 18.97 5.76
C ASP A 97 -11.72 19.71 6.14
N SER A 98 -12.09 19.65 7.42
CA SER A 98 -13.36 20.18 7.93
C SER A 98 -13.56 21.67 7.72
N GLU A 99 -12.46 22.43 7.59
CA GLU A 99 -12.49 23.88 7.46
C GLU A 99 -11.69 24.36 6.26
N THR A 100 -12.21 25.39 5.59
CA THR A 100 -11.49 26.11 4.53
C THR A 100 -11.29 27.56 4.97
N THR A 101 -10.05 28.01 4.94
CA THR A 101 -9.69 29.39 5.30
C THR A 101 -10.08 30.39 4.21
N ILE A 102 -10.12 31.68 4.55
CA ILE A 102 -10.52 32.78 3.63
C ILE A 102 -9.62 32.81 2.38
N ASN A 103 -8.38 32.39 2.48
CA ASN A 103 -7.45 32.30 1.35
C ASN A 103 -7.65 31.05 0.48
N GLY A 104 -8.70 30.22 0.75
CA GLY A 104 -9.02 29.03 -0.01
C GLY A 104 -8.17 27.78 0.37
N ASN A 105 -7.38 27.85 1.42
CA ASN A 105 -6.65 26.67 1.92
C ASN A 105 -7.58 25.80 2.77
N SER A 106 -7.60 24.48 2.50
CA SER A 106 -8.43 23.51 3.20
C SER A 106 -7.64 22.52 4.08
N VAL A 107 -6.42 22.89 4.47
CA VAL A 107 -5.59 22.06 5.37
C VAL A 107 -5.80 22.48 6.81
N VAL A 108 -6.28 21.58 7.67
CA VAL A 108 -6.37 21.75 9.12
C VAL A 108 -5.22 20.97 9.76
N LEU A 109 -4.25 21.69 10.33
CA LEU A 109 -3.03 21.06 10.88
C LEU A 109 -3.33 20.04 11.97
N GLU A 110 -4.30 20.32 12.81
CA GLU A 110 -4.71 19.43 13.90
C GLU A 110 -5.21 18.08 13.35
N GLU A 111 -6.04 18.13 12.31
CA GLU A 111 -6.53 16.90 11.65
C GLU A 111 -5.42 16.16 10.96
N GLN A 112 -4.52 16.84 10.26
CA GLN A 112 -3.38 16.24 9.61
C GLN A 112 -2.43 15.56 10.63
N MET A 113 -2.23 16.15 11.81
CA MET A 113 -1.44 15.55 12.89
C MET A 113 -2.10 14.29 13.46
N VAL A 114 -3.41 14.29 13.67
CA VAL A 114 -4.16 13.11 14.12
C VAL A 114 -4.05 11.99 13.08
N ARG A 115 -4.29 12.30 11.81
CA ARG A 115 -4.13 11.33 10.70
C ARG A 115 -2.70 10.78 10.61
N ALA A 116 -1.70 11.63 10.79
CA ALA A 116 -0.29 11.21 10.79
C ALA A 116 0.00 10.18 11.89
N GLN A 117 -0.52 10.40 13.10
CA GLN A 117 -0.35 9.46 14.22
C GLN A 117 -1.08 8.14 13.96
N GLU A 118 -2.29 8.18 13.41
CA GLU A 118 -3.06 6.99 13.05
C GLU A 118 -2.32 6.15 12.00
N VAL A 119 -1.87 6.77 10.92
CA VAL A 119 -1.12 6.10 9.84
C VAL A 119 0.17 5.50 10.35
N ARG A 120 0.89 6.22 11.22
CA ARG A 120 2.11 5.71 11.86
C ARG A 120 1.83 4.47 12.71
N MET A 121 0.78 4.49 13.53
CA MET A 121 0.38 3.35 14.35
C MET A 121 0.00 2.13 13.49
N GLN A 122 -0.72 2.34 12.37
CA GLN A 122 -1.06 1.30 11.42
C GLN A 122 0.19 0.70 10.76
N TYR A 123 1.15 1.54 10.39
CA TYR A 123 2.43 1.09 9.83
C TYR A 123 3.23 0.25 10.83
N GLU A 124 3.39 0.72 12.07
CA GLU A 124 4.11 0.02 13.13
C GLU A 124 3.44 -1.33 13.47
N THR A 125 2.11 -1.37 13.47
CA THR A 125 1.35 -2.62 13.66
C THR A 125 1.63 -3.61 12.53
N ALA A 126 1.56 -3.16 11.28
CA ALA A 126 1.83 -4.01 10.12
C ALA A 126 3.29 -4.53 10.13
N LEU A 127 4.24 -3.67 10.51
CA LEU A 127 5.65 -4.04 10.64
C LEU A 127 5.88 -5.10 11.71
N THR A 128 5.26 -4.93 12.88
CA THR A 128 5.35 -5.89 13.99
C THR A 128 4.79 -7.26 13.58
N LEU A 129 3.62 -7.27 12.93
CA LEU A 129 3.01 -8.50 12.42
C LEU A 129 3.88 -9.16 11.35
N TYR A 130 4.48 -8.37 10.45
CA TYR A 130 5.39 -8.88 9.44
C TYR A 130 6.62 -9.56 10.06
N GLN A 131 7.26 -8.91 11.03
CA GLN A 131 8.41 -9.46 11.73
C GLN A 131 8.06 -10.73 12.52
N LYS A 132 6.90 -10.75 13.19
CA LYS A 132 6.40 -11.93 13.91
C LYS A 132 6.17 -13.11 12.98
N ASN A 133 5.52 -12.90 11.84
CA ASN A 133 5.30 -13.95 10.85
C ASN A 133 6.62 -14.50 10.28
N LEU A 134 7.60 -13.63 9.97
CA LEU A 134 8.92 -14.08 9.56
C LEU A 134 9.62 -14.91 10.65
N GLY A 135 9.48 -14.52 11.91
CA GLY A 135 9.99 -15.28 13.06
C GLY A 135 9.39 -16.69 13.13
N LEU A 136 8.06 -16.80 12.96
CA LEU A 136 7.36 -18.09 12.94
C LEU A 136 7.84 -18.99 11.79
N ILE A 137 8.00 -18.46 10.60
CA ILE A 137 8.51 -19.19 9.43
C ILE A 137 9.94 -19.68 9.71
N ARG A 138 10.81 -18.83 10.26
CA ARG A 138 12.19 -19.22 10.62
C ARG A 138 12.22 -20.35 11.64
N THR A 139 11.33 -20.30 12.64
CA THR A 139 11.22 -21.34 13.67
C THR A 139 10.73 -22.65 13.06
N ALA A 140 9.76 -22.60 12.14
CA ALA A 140 9.22 -23.78 11.47
C ALA A 140 10.23 -24.47 10.53
N ILE A 141 11.15 -23.70 9.95
CA ILE A 141 12.18 -24.24 9.01
C ILE A 141 13.42 -24.75 9.78
N ARG A 142 13.59 -24.37 11.03
CA ARG A 142 14.76 -24.76 11.82
C ARG A 142 14.71 -26.28 12.11
N PRO A 143 15.68 -27.09 11.62
CA PRO A 143 15.69 -28.51 11.95
C PRO A 143 15.87 -28.65 13.47
N VAL A 144 15.08 -29.52 14.07
CA VAL A 144 15.29 -29.95 15.45
C VAL A 144 16.66 -30.61 15.50
N ALA A 145 17.65 -29.92 16.07
CA ALA A 145 18.93 -30.53 16.38
C ALA A 145 18.66 -31.64 17.39
N ARG A 146 18.87 -32.88 16.95
CA ARG A 146 18.94 -34.06 17.82
C ARG A 146 20.30 -34.13 18.47
#